data_e0224e00c8fb665c203709b55f3ab55e
#
_entry.id   e0224e00c8fb665c203709b55f3ab55e
#
_cell.length_a   1.000
_cell.length_b   1.000
_cell.length_c   1.000
_cell.angle_alpha   90.00
_cell.angle_beta   90.00
_cell.angle_gamma   90.00
#
_symmetry.space_group_name_H-M   'P 1'
#
loop_
_entity.id
_entity.type
_entity.pdbx_description
1 polymer ?
#
loop_
_entity_poly.entity_id
_entity_poly.type
_entity_poly.pdbx_seq_one_letter_code
_entity_poly.pdbx_strand_id
1 'polypeptide(L)'
;PALVPVDFSLAGRHEYEQLANTIESEFGRLDGILHNASLLGDITPLEMYDPDTWDTVMKVNLRAPFLLTQALLPLLKQSPDASVVFTTSSVGRRARAFWGAYAISKSGIEGLSQMLADELMNISNIRVNCINPGATRTSMRAAAYPGEDPESLKTPEEIMPLYLYLLGPDSKGVTGQSLDAQPR
;
A
#
# COMPACT_ATOMS: atom_id res chain seq x y z
N PRO A 1 -7.07 -8.86 -18.44
CA PRO A 1 -6.11 -8.16 -17.62
C PRO A 1 -4.78 -8.01 -18.36
N ALA A 2 -4.14 -6.85 -18.25
CA ALA A 2 -2.79 -6.60 -18.75
C ALA A 2 -1.79 -6.78 -17.59
N LEU A 3 -0.61 -7.30 -17.88
CA LEU A 3 0.50 -7.44 -16.94
C LEU A 3 1.61 -6.51 -17.39
N VAL A 4 2.01 -5.59 -16.50
CA VAL A 4 3.14 -4.69 -16.71
C VAL A 4 4.14 -4.93 -15.58
N PRO A 5 5.23 -5.67 -15.81
CA PRO A 5 6.24 -5.92 -14.80
C PRO A 5 7.02 -4.65 -14.49
N VAL A 6 7.06 -4.26 -13.22
CA VAL A 6 7.84 -3.11 -12.72
C VAL A 6 8.58 -3.53 -11.46
N ASP A 7 9.90 -3.40 -11.47
CA ASP A 7 10.72 -3.60 -10.28
C ASP A 7 10.78 -2.29 -9.47
N PHE A 8 10.05 -2.22 -8.38
CA PHE A 8 9.97 -1.03 -7.51
C PHE A 8 11.27 -0.70 -6.78
N SER A 9 12.23 -1.63 -6.70
CA SER A 9 13.56 -1.35 -6.14
C SER A 9 14.44 -0.56 -7.10
N LEU A 10 14.16 -0.63 -8.39
CA LEU A 10 14.92 0.02 -9.46
C LEU A 10 14.16 1.17 -10.12
N ALA A 11 12.83 1.05 -10.23
CA ALA A 11 11.99 2.02 -10.92
C ALA A 11 12.07 3.42 -10.30
N GLY A 12 12.10 4.41 -11.15
CA GLY A 12 12.05 5.82 -10.82
C GLY A 12 10.84 6.54 -11.42
N ARG A 13 10.88 7.86 -11.42
CA ARG A 13 9.80 8.70 -11.94
C ARG A 13 9.46 8.37 -13.40
N HIS A 14 10.45 8.15 -14.24
CA HIS A 14 10.27 7.90 -15.66
C HIS A 14 9.43 6.64 -15.94
N GLU A 15 9.72 5.53 -15.25
CA GLU A 15 8.99 4.27 -15.41
C GLU A 15 7.51 4.42 -14.97
N TYR A 16 7.24 5.20 -13.92
CA TYR A 16 5.87 5.46 -13.47
C TYR A 16 5.10 6.40 -14.40
N GLU A 17 5.78 7.40 -15.00
CA GLU A 17 5.21 8.28 -16.04
C GLU A 17 4.89 7.48 -17.31
N GLN A 18 5.76 6.56 -17.73
CA GLN A 18 5.50 5.66 -18.86
C GLN A 18 4.27 4.76 -18.59
N LEU A 19 4.15 4.21 -17.37
CA LEU A 19 2.99 3.42 -16.98
C LEU A 19 1.71 4.26 -17.01
N ALA A 20 1.75 5.49 -16.50
CA ALA A 20 0.60 6.42 -16.54
C ALA A 20 0.18 6.71 -17.98
N ASN A 21 1.13 7.03 -18.88
CA ASN A 21 0.87 7.26 -20.30
C ASN A 21 0.24 6.03 -21.00
N THR A 22 0.70 4.83 -20.63
CA THR A 22 0.12 3.58 -21.15
C THR A 22 -1.33 3.42 -20.70
N ILE A 23 -1.63 3.65 -19.41
CA ILE A 23 -2.99 3.57 -18.88
C ILE A 23 -3.88 4.65 -19.53
N GLU A 24 -3.36 5.85 -19.71
CA GLU A 24 -4.09 6.95 -20.36
C GLU A 24 -4.46 6.59 -21.79
N SER A 25 -3.50 6.08 -22.59
CA SER A 25 -3.75 5.72 -23.99
C SER A 25 -4.74 4.58 -24.17
N GLU A 26 -4.74 3.60 -23.24
CA GLU A 26 -5.59 2.42 -23.33
C GLU A 26 -7.00 2.62 -22.73
N PHE A 27 -7.09 3.40 -21.64
CA PHE A 27 -8.33 3.49 -20.84
C PHE A 27 -8.85 4.90 -20.63
N GLY A 28 -8.04 5.93 -20.85
CA GLY A 28 -8.38 7.35 -20.67
C GLY A 28 -8.51 7.81 -19.21
N ARG A 29 -8.75 6.91 -18.28
CA ARG A 29 -8.89 7.18 -16.84
C ARG A 29 -8.46 6.00 -15.99
N LEU A 30 -8.37 6.22 -14.68
CA LEU A 30 -8.14 5.18 -13.68
C LEU A 30 -9.17 5.32 -12.55
N ASP A 31 -9.90 4.24 -12.23
CA ASP A 31 -10.96 4.26 -11.21
C ASP A 31 -10.44 3.81 -9.83
N GLY A 32 -9.26 3.21 -9.75
CA GLY A 32 -8.68 2.84 -8.48
C GLY A 32 -7.25 2.32 -8.56
N ILE A 33 -6.55 2.40 -7.44
CA ILE A 33 -5.22 1.83 -7.26
C ILE A 33 -5.10 1.17 -5.90
N LEU A 34 -4.52 -0.02 -5.87
CA LEU A 34 -4.13 -0.72 -4.65
C LEU A 34 -2.62 -0.80 -4.55
N HIS A 35 -2.04 -0.09 -3.59
CA HIS A 35 -0.65 -0.21 -3.21
C HIS A 35 -0.47 -1.36 -2.23
N ASN A 36 -0.18 -2.55 -2.74
CA ASN A 36 -0.04 -3.76 -1.94
C ASN A 36 1.39 -4.33 -1.92
N ALA A 37 2.19 -4.06 -2.95
CA ALA A 37 3.58 -4.53 -3.02
C ALA A 37 4.39 -4.04 -1.83
N SER A 38 5.14 -4.94 -1.19
CA SER A 38 5.93 -4.63 0.00
C SER A 38 7.03 -5.64 0.24
N LEU A 39 8.13 -5.19 0.81
CA LEU A 39 9.22 -6.02 1.33
C LEU A 39 9.21 -5.95 2.85
N LEU A 40 9.51 -7.08 3.50
CA LEU A 40 9.64 -7.16 4.97
C LEU A 40 10.97 -6.54 5.44
N GLY A 41 12.05 -6.77 4.70
CA GLY A 41 13.41 -6.51 5.18
C GLY A 41 13.80 -7.43 6.34
N ASP A 42 14.76 -7.00 7.13
CA ASP A 42 15.28 -7.77 8.23
C ASP A 42 14.51 -7.55 9.54
N ILE A 43 14.33 -8.62 10.30
CA ILE A 43 13.81 -8.58 11.67
C ILE A 43 15.02 -8.66 12.61
N THR A 44 15.59 -7.49 12.96
CA THR A 44 16.86 -7.38 13.68
C THR A 44 16.91 -6.11 14.53
N PRO A 45 17.76 -6.03 15.57
CA PRO A 45 18.02 -4.79 16.28
C PRO A 45 18.46 -3.67 15.34
N LEU A 46 18.05 -2.43 15.61
CA LEU A 46 18.35 -1.28 14.75
C LEU A 46 19.86 -1.07 14.53
N GLU A 47 20.68 -1.33 15.57
CA GLU A 47 22.15 -1.20 15.51
C GLU A 47 22.82 -2.21 14.54
N MET A 48 22.11 -3.29 14.19
CA MET A 48 22.58 -4.34 13.28
C MET A 48 21.86 -4.31 11.93
N TYR A 49 20.97 -3.33 11.70
CA TYR A 49 20.19 -3.27 10.48
C TYR A 49 21.06 -2.87 9.29
N ASP A 50 21.03 -3.68 8.22
CA ASP A 50 21.81 -3.39 7.01
C ASP A 50 21.24 -2.13 6.29
N PRO A 51 22.10 -1.11 6.01
CA PRO A 51 21.66 0.12 5.35
C PRO A 51 21.12 -0.09 3.92
N ASP A 52 21.67 -1.03 3.16
CA ASP A 52 21.22 -1.29 1.78
C ASP A 52 19.85 -1.96 1.78
N THR A 53 19.62 -2.87 2.72
CA THR A 53 18.29 -3.47 2.97
C THR A 53 17.30 -2.39 3.40
N TRP A 54 17.70 -1.48 4.30
CA TRP A 54 16.88 -0.35 4.72
C TRP A 54 16.44 0.49 3.50
N ASP A 55 17.38 0.92 2.68
CA ASP A 55 17.11 1.75 1.50
C ASP A 55 16.18 1.04 0.51
N THR A 56 16.39 -0.26 0.30
CA THR A 56 15.55 -1.07 -0.59
C THR A 56 14.11 -1.16 -0.07
N VAL A 57 13.93 -1.43 1.21
CA VAL A 57 12.58 -1.47 1.84
C VAL A 57 11.90 -0.10 1.73
N MET A 58 12.59 1.00 2.02
CA MET A 58 12.03 2.35 1.92
C MET A 58 11.67 2.71 0.48
N LYS A 59 12.48 2.30 -0.50
CA LYS A 59 12.17 2.50 -1.93
C LYS A 59 10.88 1.78 -2.32
N VAL A 60 10.78 0.49 -2.02
CA VAL A 60 9.63 -0.33 -2.44
C VAL A 60 8.37 0.03 -1.66
N ASN A 61 8.47 0.15 -0.34
CA ASN A 61 7.28 0.25 0.51
C ASN A 61 6.73 1.68 0.63
N LEU A 62 7.54 2.72 0.41
CA LEU A 62 7.12 4.10 0.63
C LEU A 62 7.35 4.98 -0.60
N ARG A 63 8.58 5.01 -1.15
CA ARG A 63 8.90 5.89 -2.28
C ARG A 63 8.13 5.51 -3.54
N ALA A 64 8.03 4.22 -3.86
CA ALA A 64 7.31 3.74 -5.03
C ALA A 64 5.81 4.05 -4.96
N PRO A 65 5.06 3.76 -3.88
CA PRO A 65 3.67 4.21 -3.72
C PRO A 65 3.50 5.72 -3.89
N PHE A 66 4.39 6.54 -3.33
CA PHE A 66 4.36 7.99 -3.50
C PHE A 66 4.48 8.41 -4.97
N LEU A 67 5.54 7.96 -5.66
CA LEU A 67 5.81 8.34 -7.05
C LEU A 67 4.74 7.81 -8.02
N LEU A 68 4.29 6.58 -7.81
CA LEU A 68 3.24 5.98 -8.63
C LEU A 68 1.90 6.68 -8.43
N THR A 69 1.54 7.01 -7.20
CA THR A 69 0.34 7.83 -6.93
C THR A 69 0.45 9.19 -7.62
N GLN A 70 1.60 9.87 -7.49
CA GLN A 70 1.82 11.18 -8.13
C GLN A 70 1.65 11.11 -9.65
N ALA A 71 2.19 10.08 -10.30
CA ALA A 71 2.08 9.88 -11.74
C ALA A 71 0.63 9.55 -12.19
N LEU A 72 -0.11 8.78 -11.39
CA LEU A 72 -1.46 8.33 -11.71
C LEU A 72 -2.57 9.30 -11.24
N LEU A 73 -2.26 10.27 -10.40
CA LEU A 73 -3.25 11.20 -9.84
C LEU A 73 -4.05 11.96 -10.91
N PRO A 74 -3.48 12.42 -12.05
CA PRO A 74 -4.26 13.02 -13.13
C PRO A 74 -5.34 12.10 -13.69
N LEU A 75 -5.03 10.80 -13.86
CA LEU A 75 -5.97 9.81 -14.38
C LEU A 75 -7.06 9.44 -13.36
N LEU A 76 -6.71 9.37 -12.07
CA LEU A 76 -7.69 9.20 -10.98
C LEU A 76 -8.68 10.36 -10.92
N LYS A 77 -8.22 11.60 -11.20
CA LYS A 77 -9.09 12.80 -11.26
C LYS A 77 -10.08 12.78 -12.42
N GLN A 78 -9.85 11.99 -13.47
CA GLN A 78 -10.80 11.79 -14.57
C GLN A 78 -11.96 10.86 -14.20
N SER A 79 -11.82 10.09 -13.12
CA SER A 79 -12.88 9.20 -12.66
C SER A 79 -13.95 9.96 -11.88
N PRO A 80 -15.24 9.62 -12.08
CA PRO A 80 -16.31 10.16 -11.26
C PRO A 80 -16.31 9.65 -9.81
N ASP A 81 -15.62 8.53 -9.54
CA ASP A 81 -15.51 7.90 -8.22
C ASP A 81 -14.24 7.05 -8.18
N ALA A 82 -13.12 7.60 -7.74
CA ALA A 82 -11.86 6.89 -7.65
C ALA A 82 -11.50 6.50 -6.21
N SER A 83 -10.73 5.42 -6.07
CA SER A 83 -10.24 4.95 -4.77
C SER A 83 -8.75 4.64 -4.79
N VAL A 84 -8.01 5.20 -3.84
CA VAL A 84 -6.61 4.85 -3.55
C VAL A 84 -6.56 4.10 -2.23
N VAL A 85 -6.05 2.87 -2.27
CA VAL A 85 -5.94 2.02 -1.09
C VAL A 85 -4.49 1.64 -0.87
N PHE A 86 -3.99 1.87 0.35
CA PHE A 86 -2.66 1.46 0.77
C PHE A 86 -2.74 0.31 1.76
N THR A 87 -1.99 -0.77 1.51
CA THR A 87 -1.82 -1.84 2.50
C THR A 87 -0.80 -1.41 3.55
N THR A 88 -1.27 -1.18 4.78
CA THR A 88 -0.47 -0.85 5.95
C THR A 88 -0.24 -2.08 6.86
N SER A 89 0.08 -1.84 8.11
CA SER A 89 0.30 -2.87 9.13
C SER A 89 0.06 -2.30 10.53
N SER A 90 -0.22 -3.16 11.50
CA SER A 90 -0.27 -2.76 12.91
C SER A 90 1.04 -2.12 13.39
N VAL A 91 2.20 -2.53 12.84
CA VAL A 91 3.50 -1.93 13.18
C VAL A 91 3.71 -0.57 12.50
N GLY A 92 2.94 -0.22 11.48
CA GLY A 92 2.88 1.13 10.91
C GLY A 92 2.16 2.12 11.82
N ARG A 93 1.14 1.69 12.56
CA ARG A 93 0.41 2.51 13.54
C ARG A 93 1.14 2.60 14.88
N ARG A 94 1.82 1.52 15.28
CA ARG A 94 2.63 1.46 16.49
C ARG A 94 3.87 0.60 16.24
N ALA A 95 5.00 1.26 16.03
CA ALA A 95 6.28 0.57 15.81
C ALA A 95 6.62 -0.35 16.96
N ARG A 96 7.30 -1.45 16.66
CA ARG A 96 7.78 -2.45 17.61
C ARG A 96 9.28 -2.70 17.40
N ALA A 97 9.96 -3.14 18.45
CA ALA A 97 11.35 -3.55 18.36
C ALA A 97 11.57 -4.59 17.25
N PHE A 98 12.69 -4.50 16.58
CA PHE A 98 13.18 -5.38 15.51
C PHE A 98 12.50 -5.21 14.13
N TRP A 99 11.45 -4.39 13.99
CA TRP A 99 10.73 -4.22 12.73
C TRP A 99 11.33 -3.17 11.78
N GLY A 100 12.41 -2.51 12.17
CA GLY A 100 13.27 -1.63 11.38
C GLY A 100 12.57 -0.83 10.26
N ALA A 101 13.11 -0.93 9.06
CA ALA A 101 12.62 -0.21 7.89
C ALA A 101 11.15 -0.53 7.54
N TYR A 102 10.70 -1.77 7.78
CA TYR A 102 9.31 -2.13 7.52
C TYR A 102 8.33 -1.29 8.34
N ALA A 103 8.52 -1.22 9.66
CA ALA A 103 7.63 -0.42 10.52
C ALA A 103 7.66 1.06 10.14
N ILE A 104 8.84 1.62 9.88
CA ILE A 104 9.00 3.02 9.46
C ILE A 104 8.32 3.28 8.12
N SER A 105 8.51 2.40 7.13
CA SER A 105 7.85 2.53 5.83
C SER A 105 6.33 2.49 5.95
N LYS A 106 5.78 1.60 6.78
CA LYS A 106 4.33 1.49 6.98
C LYS A 106 3.78 2.69 7.80
N SER A 107 4.55 3.26 8.73
CA SER A 107 4.19 4.55 9.37
C SER A 107 4.18 5.69 8.35
N GLY A 108 5.15 5.72 7.42
CA GLY A 108 5.16 6.67 6.30
C GLY A 108 3.95 6.53 5.38
N ILE A 109 3.49 5.31 5.11
CA ILE A 109 2.27 5.03 4.34
C ILE A 109 1.00 5.54 5.05
N GLU A 110 0.90 5.36 6.36
CA GLU A 110 -0.22 5.93 7.15
C GLU A 110 -0.24 7.46 7.02
N GLY A 111 0.92 8.13 7.18
CA GLY A 111 1.04 9.57 7.00
C GLY A 111 0.74 10.05 5.57
N LEU A 112 1.27 9.32 4.56
CA LEU A 112 1.01 9.63 3.15
C LEU A 112 -0.49 9.53 2.82
N SER A 113 -1.16 8.50 3.31
CA SER A 113 -2.59 8.31 3.10
C SER A 113 -3.43 9.42 3.72
N GLN A 114 -3.12 9.80 4.97
CA GLN A 114 -3.82 10.88 5.69
C GLN A 114 -3.64 12.23 4.97
N MET A 115 -2.40 12.58 4.63
CA MET A 115 -2.06 13.81 3.92
C MET A 115 -2.79 13.88 2.57
N LEU A 116 -2.74 12.82 1.78
CA LEU A 116 -3.36 12.79 0.47
C LEU A 116 -4.90 12.84 0.57
N ALA A 117 -5.50 12.18 1.55
CA ALA A 117 -6.93 12.27 1.81
C ALA A 117 -7.37 13.70 2.13
N ASP A 118 -6.62 14.42 2.97
CA ASP A 118 -6.91 15.80 3.34
C ASP A 118 -6.76 16.76 2.15
N GLU A 119 -5.68 16.63 1.38
CA GLU A 119 -5.46 17.42 0.16
C GLU A 119 -6.57 17.26 -0.88
N LEU A 120 -7.16 16.06 -1.01
CA LEU A 120 -8.13 15.74 -2.06
C LEU A 120 -9.60 15.92 -1.62
N MET A 121 -9.88 16.02 -0.34
CA MET A 121 -11.22 15.96 0.25
C MET A 121 -12.23 16.93 -0.37
N ASN A 122 -11.82 18.14 -0.71
CA ASN A 122 -12.72 19.20 -1.19
C ASN A 122 -12.52 19.55 -2.68
N ILE A 123 -11.61 18.87 -3.36
CA ILE A 123 -11.23 19.20 -4.75
C ILE A 123 -11.38 18.03 -5.72
N SER A 124 -11.75 16.85 -5.23
CA SER A 124 -11.92 15.65 -6.07
C SER A 124 -12.90 14.66 -5.46
N ASN A 125 -13.25 13.64 -6.25
CA ASN A 125 -14.04 12.48 -5.81
C ASN A 125 -13.14 11.26 -5.47
N ILE A 126 -11.87 11.50 -5.20
CA ILE A 126 -10.90 10.44 -4.89
C ILE A 126 -10.96 10.15 -3.40
N ARG A 127 -11.24 8.90 -3.04
CA ARG A 127 -11.15 8.39 -1.67
C ARG A 127 -9.77 7.80 -1.43
N VAL A 128 -9.19 8.05 -0.27
CA VAL A 128 -7.85 7.56 0.07
C VAL A 128 -7.89 6.92 1.44
N ASN A 129 -7.56 5.63 1.53
CA ASN A 129 -7.64 4.87 2.77
C ASN A 129 -6.48 3.90 2.92
N CYS A 130 -6.22 3.47 4.15
CA CYS A 130 -5.32 2.38 4.50
C CYS A 130 -6.09 1.12 4.92
N ILE A 131 -5.54 -0.05 4.61
CA ILE A 131 -5.97 -1.34 5.16
C ILE A 131 -4.81 -1.99 5.92
N ASN A 132 -5.04 -2.31 7.18
CA ASN A 132 -4.23 -3.28 7.90
C ASN A 132 -4.83 -4.68 7.70
N PRO A 133 -4.16 -5.58 6.94
CA PRO A 133 -4.68 -6.93 6.68
C PRO A 133 -4.76 -7.80 7.94
N GLY A 134 -4.01 -7.46 8.99
CA GLY A 134 -3.83 -8.32 10.15
C GLY A 134 -2.88 -9.49 9.88
N ALA A 135 -2.90 -10.48 10.75
CA ALA A 135 -2.13 -11.71 10.58
C ALA A 135 -2.76 -12.58 9.48
N THR A 136 -2.13 -12.62 8.32
CA THR A 136 -2.65 -13.29 7.11
C THR A 136 -1.65 -14.34 6.64
N ARG A 137 -2.14 -15.49 6.19
CA ARG A 137 -1.35 -16.63 5.69
C ARG A 137 -0.61 -16.23 4.41
N THR A 138 0.62 -15.79 4.55
CA THR A 138 1.49 -15.36 3.43
C THR A 138 2.93 -15.77 3.71
N SER A 139 3.76 -15.82 2.66
CA SER A 139 5.20 -16.05 2.79
C SER A 139 5.89 -14.98 3.66
N MET A 140 5.46 -13.72 3.54
CA MET A 140 5.97 -12.63 4.40
C MET A 140 5.64 -12.87 5.87
N ARG A 141 4.43 -13.37 6.18
CA ARG A 141 4.05 -13.69 7.57
C ARG A 141 4.87 -14.84 8.11
N ALA A 142 5.06 -15.91 7.34
CA ALA A 142 5.89 -17.04 7.72
C ALA A 142 7.36 -16.64 7.98
N ALA A 143 7.91 -15.73 7.17
CA ALA A 143 9.25 -15.18 7.39
C ALA A 143 9.34 -14.35 8.68
N ALA A 144 8.31 -13.54 8.99
CA ALA A 144 8.29 -12.71 10.20
C ALA A 144 8.03 -13.53 11.49
N TYR A 145 7.30 -14.65 11.39
CA TYR A 145 6.89 -15.50 12.52
C TYR A 145 7.07 -16.99 12.19
N PRO A 146 8.30 -17.51 12.11
CA PRO A 146 8.55 -18.88 11.65
C PRO A 146 7.94 -19.98 12.52
N GLY A 147 7.65 -19.68 13.79
CA GLY A 147 7.03 -20.64 14.73
C GLY A 147 5.51 -20.58 14.81
N GLU A 148 4.86 -19.72 13.98
CA GLU A 148 3.40 -19.60 14.00
C GLU A 148 2.77 -20.66 13.10
N ASP A 149 1.68 -21.30 13.56
CA ASP A 149 0.92 -22.25 12.75
C ASP A 149 0.17 -21.52 11.62
N PRO A 150 0.52 -21.74 10.34
CA PRO A 150 -0.17 -21.10 9.22
C PRO A 150 -1.67 -21.42 9.14
N GLU A 151 -2.10 -22.59 9.64
CA GLU A 151 -3.52 -22.97 9.60
C GLU A 151 -4.37 -22.19 10.62
N SER A 152 -3.73 -21.55 11.60
CA SER A 152 -4.42 -20.63 12.53
C SER A 152 -4.71 -19.25 11.92
N LEU A 153 -4.18 -18.96 10.73
CA LEU A 153 -4.26 -17.65 10.08
C LEU A 153 -5.32 -17.64 8.98
N LYS A 154 -6.00 -16.50 8.84
CA LYS A 154 -6.85 -16.25 7.67
C LYS A 154 -6.06 -16.25 6.38
N THR A 155 -6.67 -16.76 5.32
CA THR A 155 -6.12 -16.68 3.96
C THR A 155 -6.29 -15.26 3.39
N PRO A 156 -5.55 -14.90 2.31
CA PRO A 156 -5.78 -13.65 1.61
C PRO A 156 -7.22 -13.48 1.13
N GLU A 157 -7.87 -14.55 0.68
CA GLU A 157 -9.25 -14.54 0.18
C GLU A 157 -10.25 -14.17 1.28
N GLU A 158 -10.02 -14.61 2.52
CA GLU A 158 -10.91 -14.34 3.66
C GLU A 158 -10.88 -12.87 4.12
N ILE A 159 -9.83 -12.13 3.79
CA ILE A 159 -9.70 -10.70 4.11
C ILE A 159 -10.08 -9.79 2.93
N MET A 160 -10.31 -10.35 1.75
CA MET A 160 -10.62 -9.60 0.53
C MET A 160 -11.88 -8.72 0.61
N PRO A 161 -12.93 -9.05 1.38
CA PRO A 161 -14.14 -8.23 1.43
C PRO A 161 -13.89 -6.76 1.77
N LEU A 162 -12.95 -6.43 2.67
CA LEU A 162 -12.63 -5.05 2.99
C LEU A 162 -11.90 -4.33 1.84
N TYR A 163 -11.03 -5.02 1.12
CA TYR A 163 -10.35 -4.48 -0.06
C TYR A 163 -11.36 -4.15 -1.17
N LEU A 164 -12.28 -5.07 -1.46
CA LEU A 164 -13.34 -4.87 -2.45
C LEU A 164 -14.28 -3.73 -2.04
N TYR A 165 -14.65 -3.66 -0.75
CA TYR A 165 -15.45 -2.57 -0.22
C TYR A 165 -14.77 -1.20 -0.46
N LEU A 166 -13.49 -1.04 -0.09
CA LEU A 166 -12.80 0.24 -0.23
C LEU A 166 -12.49 0.61 -1.67
N LEU A 167 -12.24 -0.36 -2.54
CA LEU A 167 -12.03 -0.11 -3.97
C LEU A 167 -13.35 0.12 -4.73
N GLY A 168 -14.45 -0.43 -4.21
CA GLY A 168 -15.77 -0.35 -4.83
C GLY A 168 -16.58 0.88 -4.45
N PRO A 169 -17.75 1.08 -5.07
CA PRO A 169 -18.62 2.23 -4.84
C PRO A 169 -19.29 2.25 -3.46
N ASP A 170 -19.36 1.12 -2.77
CA ASP A 170 -20.05 0.98 -1.48
C ASP A 170 -19.37 1.78 -0.36
N SER A 171 -18.08 2.14 -0.54
CA SER A 171 -17.32 2.98 0.39
C SER A 171 -17.36 4.47 0.05
N LYS A 172 -18.32 4.90 -0.75
CA LYS A 172 -18.48 6.31 -1.10
C LYS A 172 -18.60 7.18 0.16
N GLY A 173 -17.76 8.22 0.24
CA GLY A 173 -17.66 9.09 1.42
C GLY A 173 -16.70 8.58 2.52
N VAL A 174 -16.15 7.38 2.40
CA VAL A 174 -15.13 6.86 3.32
C VAL A 174 -13.75 7.25 2.80
N THR A 175 -13.11 8.22 3.45
CA THR A 175 -11.75 8.69 3.10
C THR A 175 -10.98 9.04 4.37
N GLY A 176 -9.64 9.02 4.31
CA GLY A 176 -8.76 9.33 5.43
C GLY A 176 -8.76 8.28 6.56
N GLN A 177 -9.28 7.08 6.30
CA GLN A 177 -9.41 6.04 7.31
C GLN A 177 -8.29 5.00 7.20
N SER A 178 -7.94 4.43 8.35
CA SER A 178 -7.05 3.28 8.45
C SER A 178 -7.81 2.13 9.13
N LEU A 179 -8.25 1.16 8.33
CA LEU A 179 -9.19 0.12 8.70
C LEU A 179 -8.49 -1.24 8.91
N ASP A 180 -9.07 -2.06 9.78
CA ASP A 180 -8.59 -3.42 10.04
C ASP A 180 -9.44 -4.44 9.29
N ALA A 181 -8.81 -5.28 8.44
CA ALA A 181 -9.51 -6.39 7.78
C ALA A 181 -9.87 -7.51 8.76
N GLN A 182 -9.20 -7.55 9.91
CA GLN A 182 -9.44 -8.49 10.99
C GLN A 182 -9.62 -7.69 12.30
N PRO A 183 -10.79 -7.05 12.53
CA PRO A 183 -11.05 -6.34 13.78
C PRO A 183 -11.00 -7.32 14.96
N ARG A 184 -10.44 -6.84 16.08
CA ARG A 184 -10.40 -7.62 17.34
C ARG A 184 -11.74 -7.62 18.04
#